data_eb6c77e7457bae226b3c69e08cd256ad
#
_entry.id   eb6c77e7457bae226b3c69e08cd256ad
#
_cell.length_a   1.000
_cell.length_b   1.000
_cell.length_c   1.000
_cell.angle_alpha   90.00
_cell.angle_beta   90.00
_cell.angle_gamma   90.00
#
_symmetry.space_group_name_H-M   'P 1'
#
loop_
_entity.id
_entity.type
_entity.pdbx_description
1 polymer ?
#
loop_
_entity_poly.entity_id
_entity_poly.type
_entity_poly.pdbx_seq_one_letter_code
_entity_poly.pdbx_strand_id
1 'polypeptide(L)'
;MYHFLFLGSLAACLSWTACCTAAAVRCERPWLRRLLLVVGLLAPLVALLPWLAASTMLAFLANLEVNWFGPTVTLFLSALIGGGWIQRAGTQPQGGGWKTVPAADWPVVSLLILFLVTKAVAAGSFLFLDQAVQAEAAFLKTEAAALMAAEVPPVVPSDDNAAELYRAASTLVEGEDFSSISLDEPLSEATTDLLIRQADTLDLVRQATTRGVCRFERDWSRPSFSMLLHEIHHLRTFARLLSLAARQAASEGRLADAIADIHSLNALSRHAASEPIIISGLVGLALDRMAIDTLIATLPFFKAADLGLLDDEHITDMLLITPSLQRHFYGEEAFGIRAFAELAGGTLADRSESVLHELTDFDATRTTPLLLDPALMAFRVFLFPQELTAYRKAMHFQQDVLASPDTVGEKQENVAAYLERFQTHPPGILSAAILPSFESVFVALGRSEAHHRAALVAIASLRMRLEQSTQPETILSLVPTYLPRSPKDPFDPGENLQMKQVDKDLLIYSVGPNGTDDGGPTAETDQGGQSDDVGVRLLMAP
;
A
#
# COMPACT_ATOMS: atom_id res chain seq x y z
N MET A 1 -30.02 3.87 -10.40
CA MET A 1 -29.57 4.37 -11.71
C MET A 1 -29.30 3.23 -12.70
N TYR A 2 -28.57 2.18 -12.35
CA TYR A 2 -28.29 1.00 -13.20
C TYR A 2 -29.57 0.32 -13.73
N HIS A 3 -30.55 0.06 -12.87
CA HIS A 3 -31.83 -0.51 -13.28
C HIS A 3 -32.61 0.40 -14.23
N PHE A 4 -32.50 1.72 -14.09
CA PHE A 4 -33.21 2.68 -14.96
C PHE A 4 -32.59 2.73 -16.37
N LEU A 5 -31.27 2.71 -16.48
CA LEU A 5 -30.52 2.67 -17.74
C LEU A 5 -30.73 1.33 -18.45
N PHE A 6 -30.77 0.23 -17.69
CA PHE A 6 -31.05 -1.10 -18.22
C PHE A 6 -32.48 -1.20 -18.76
N LEU A 7 -33.49 -0.78 -17.98
CA LEU A 7 -34.89 -0.76 -18.40
C LEU A 7 -35.11 0.15 -19.61
N GLY A 8 -34.47 1.30 -19.67
CA GLY A 8 -34.50 2.20 -20.81
C GLY A 8 -33.89 1.58 -22.07
N SER A 9 -32.74 0.93 -21.94
CA SER A 9 -32.09 0.22 -23.07
C SER A 9 -32.92 -0.93 -23.60
N LEU A 10 -33.63 -1.58 -22.71
CA LEU A 10 -34.52 -2.69 -22.99
C LEU A 10 -35.78 -2.23 -23.74
N ALA A 11 -36.49 -1.23 -23.19
CA ALA A 11 -37.66 -0.64 -23.86
C ALA A 11 -37.32 -0.19 -25.29
N ALA A 12 -36.10 0.22 -25.46
CA ALA A 12 -35.42 0.62 -26.66
C ALA A 12 -35.30 -0.47 -27.72
N CYS A 13 -34.73 -1.57 -27.34
CA CYS A 13 -34.55 -2.72 -28.22
C CYS A 13 -35.91 -3.29 -28.64
N LEU A 14 -36.87 -3.31 -27.70
CA LEU A 14 -38.23 -3.73 -27.96
C LEU A 14 -38.95 -2.84 -28.99
N SER A 15 -38.84 -1.52 -28.82
CA SER A 15 -39.44 -0.55 -29.74
C SER A 15 -38.82 -0.61 -31.12
N TRP A 16 -37.50 -0.79 -31.25
CA TRP A 16 -36.81 -0.94 -32.52
C TRP A 16 -37.28 -2.20 -33.27
N THR A 17 -37.29 -3.34 -32.57
CA THR A 17 -37.74 -4.61 -33.16
C THR A 17 -39.18 -4.50 -33.62
N ALA A 18 -40.07 -3.89 -32.83
CA ALA A 18 -41.47 -3.67 -33.19
C ALA A 18 -41.60 -2.76 -34.43
N CYS A 19 -40.83 -1.67 -34.51
CA CYS A 19 -40.83 -0.78 -35.67
C CYS A 19 -40.33 -1.46 -36.96
N CYS A 20 -39.24 -2.21 -36.89
CA CYS A 20 -38.68 -2.93 -38.04
C CYS A 20 -39.64 -4.04 -38.51
N THR A 21 -40.30 -4.76 -37.60
CA THR A 21 -41.30 -5.79 -37.95
C THR A 21 -42.54 -5.16 -38.55
N ALA A 22 -43.05 -4.08 -38.02
CA ALA A 22 -44.20 -3.35 -38.59
C ALA A 22 -43.88 -2.81 -40.00
N ALA A 23 -42.70 -2.27 -40.22
CA ALA A 23 -42.23 -1.79 -41.52
C ALA A 23 -42.06 -2.96 -42.50
N ALA A 24 -41.52 -4.10 -42.05
CA ALA A 24 -41.33 -5.31 -42.87
C ALA A 24 -42.66 -5.88 -43.34
N VAL A 25 -43.68 -5.90 -42.50
CA VAL A 25 -45.03 -6.39 -42.84
C VAL A 25 -45.69 -5.53 -43.94
N ARG A 26 -45.42 -4.23 -43.97
CA ARG A 26 -45.96 -3.28 -44.96
C ARG A 26 -45.16 -3.15 -46.23
N CYS A 27 -44.01 -3.82 -46.29
CA CYS A 27 -43.12 -3.71 -47.43
C CYS A 27 -43.48 -4.71 -48.51
N GLU A 28 -43.84 -4.21 -49.70
CA GLU A 28 -44.16 -5.06 -50.87
C GLU A 28 -42.93 -5.71 -51.51
N ARG A 29 -41.74 -5.19 -51.25
CA ARG A 29 -40.51 -5.71 -51.84
C ARG A 29 -39.91 -6.84 -50.95
N PRO A 30 -39.84 -8.10 -51.43
CA PRO A 30 -39.50 -9.22 -50.58
C PRO A 30 -38.08 -9.16 -50.01
N TRP A 31 -37.13 -8.57 -50.74
CA TRP A 31 -35.74 -8.42 -50.27
C TRP A 31 -35.66 -7.38 -49.15
N LEU A 32 -36.37 -6.25 -49.28
CA LEU A 32 -36.38 -5.19 -48.27
C LEU A 32 -37.13 -5.64 -47.00
N ARG A 33 -38.18 -6.45 -47.15
CA ARG A 33 -38.86 -7.09 -46.04
C ARG A 33 -37.94 -8.00 -45.23
N ARG A 34 -37.14 -8.83 -45.92
CA ARG A 34 -36.12 -9.71 -45.27
C ARG A 34 -35.04 -8.86 -44.57
N LEU A 35 -34.57 -7.81 -45.21
CA LEU A 35 -33.57 -6.89 -44.63
C LEU A 35 -34.07 -6.23 -43.36
N LEU A 36 -35.29 -5.70 -43.34
CA LEU A 36 -35.93 -5.09 -42.19
C LEU A 36 -36.11 -6.06 -41.01
N LEU A 37 -36.46 -7.33 -41.30
CA LEU A 37 -36.59 -8.36 -40.28
C LEU A 37 -35.20 -8.71 -39.70
N VAL A 38 -34.18 -8.82 -40.52
CA VAL A 38 -32.81 -9.10 -40.08
C VAL A 38 -32.25 -7.93 -39.26
N VAL A 39 -32.41 -6.71 -39.73
CA VAL A 39 -31.95 -5.51 -38.99
C VAL A 39 -32.73 -5.33 -37.71
N GLY A 40 -34.06 -5.59 -37.73
CA GLY A 40 -34.88 -5.54 -36.52
C GLY A 40 -34.47 -6.52 -35.43
N LEU A 41 -33.96 -7.70 -35.81
CA LEU A 41 -33.53 -8.74 -34.90
C LEU A 41 -32.06 -8.61 -34.47
N LEU A 42 -31.18 -8.28 -35.42
CA LEU A 42 -29.74 -8.22 -35.16
C LEU A 42 -29.27 -6.91 -34.53
N ALA A 43 -29.86 -5.76 -34.87
CA ALA A 43 -29.43 -4.49 -34.31
C ALA A 43 -29.59 -4.42 -32.76
N PRO A 44 -30.70 -4.90 -32.15
CA PRO A 44 -30.79 -5.01 -30.70
C PRO A 44 -29.78 -5.95 -30.09
N LEU A 45 -29.49 -7.10 -30.74
CA LEU A 45 -28.48 -8.05 -30.29
C LEU A 45 -27.08 -7.42 -30.30
N VAL A 46 -26.72 -6.74 -31.39
CA VAL A 46 -25.44 -6.05 -31.51
C VAL A 46 -25.34 -4.88 -30.51
N ALA A 47 -26.44 -4.17 -30.26
CA ALA A 47 -26.47 -3.08 -29.25
C ALA A 47 -26.41 -3.60 -27.80
N LEU A 48 -26.85 -4.84 -27.54
CA LEU A 48 -26.76 -5.49 -26.22
C LEU A 48 -25.42 -6.16 -25.95
N LEU A 49 -24.67 -6.55 -26.99
CA LEU A 49 -23.37 -7.22 -26.85
C LEU A 49 -22.36 -6.43 -26.01
N PRO A 50 -22.15 -5.11 -26.20
CA PRO A 50 -21.25 -4.32 -25.34
C PRO A 50 -21.75 -4.24 -23.88
N TRP A 51 -23.07 -4.22 -23.67
CA TRP A 51 -23.67 -4.24 -22.34
C TRP A 51 -23.53 -5.60 -21.66
N LEU A 52 -23.68 -6.69 -22.38
CA LEU A 52 -23.43 -8.04 -21.89
C LEU A 52 -21.94 -8.23 -21.56
N ALA A 53 -21.06 -7.78 -22.43
CA ALA A 53 -19.61 -7.84 -22.20
C ALA A 53 -19.21 -6.97 -20.98
N ALA A 54 -19.71 -5.74 -20.87
CA ALA A 54 -19.42 -4.86 -19.75
C ALA A 54 -19.99 -5.40 -18.43
N SER A 55 -21.22 -5.96 -18.46
CA SER A 55 -21.84 -6.52 -17.25
C SER A 55 -21.21 -7.84 -16.81
N THR A 56 -20.79 -8.70 -17.74
CA THR A 56 -20.06 -9.94 -17.40
C THR A 56 -18.65 -9.64 -16.92
N MET A 57 -17.98 -8.67 -17.51
CA MET A 57 -16.67 -8.22 -17.07
C MET A 57 -16.73 -7.56 -15.68
N LEU A 58 -17.73 -6.68 -15.43
CA LEU A 58 -17.98 -6.07 -14.13
C LEU A 58 -18.38 -7.12 -13.07
N ALA A 59 -19.17 -8.11 -13.42
CA ALA A 59 -19.55 -9.20 -12.51
C ALA A 59 -18.35 -10.11 -12.19
N PHE A 60 -17.52 -10.40 -13.19
CA PHE A 60 -16.28 -11.15 -13.02
C PHE A 60 -15.29 -10.40 -12.13
N LEU A 61 -15.10 -9.10 -12.37
CA LEU A 61 -14.23 -8.24 -11.57
C LEU A 61 -14.76 -8.02 -10.14
N ALA A 62 -16.09 -7.99 -9.96
CA ALA A 62 -16.72 -7.71 -8.68
C ALA A 62 -17.07 -8.97 -7.87
N ASN A 63 -16.77 -10.14 -8.37
CA ASN A 63 -17.19 -11.42 -7.79
C ASN A 63 -18.70 -11.45 -7.46
N LEU A 64 -19.50 -10.69 -8.23
CA LEU A 64 -20.95 -10.55 -8.05
C LEU A 64 -21.64 -11.69 -8.78
N GLU A 65 -22.57 -12.36 -8.12
CA GLU A 65 -23.46 -13.31 -8.76
C GLU A 65 -24.28 -12.59 -9.86
N VAL A 66 -24.06 -12.97 -11.12
CA VAL A 66 -24.81 -12.42 -12.24
C VAL A 66 -26.21 -13.00 -12.21
N ASN A 67 -27.19 -12.18 -11.82
CA ASN A 67 -28.59 -12.58 -11.89
C ASN A 67 -29.09 -12.52 -13.35
N TRP A 68 -28.99 -13.64 -14.06
CA TRP A 68 -29.44 -13.80 -15.45
C TRP A 68 -30.95 -13.75 -15.64
N PHE A 69 -31.73 -13.71 -14.56
CA PHE A 69 -33.19 -13.70 -14.61
C PHE A 69 -33.75 -12.47 -15.35
N GLY A 70 -33.19 -11.29 -15.08
CA GLY A 70 -33.60 -10.05 -15.73
C GLY A 70 -33.43 -10.07 -17.26
N PRO A 71 -32.21 -10.35 -17.79
CA PRO A 71 -31.97 -10.46 -19.24
C PRO A 71 -32.83 -11.51 -19.93
N THR A 72 -33.03 -12.67 -19.29
CA THR A 72 -33.82 -13.79 -19.87
C THR A 72 -35.29 -13.48 -19.97
N VAL A 73 -35.89 -12.94 -18.91
CA VAL A 73 -37.32 -12.48 -18.90
C VAL A 73 -37.54 -11.42 -19.95
N THR A 74 -36.61 -10.58 -20.14
CA THR A 74 -36.59 -9.48 -21.09
C THR A 74 -36.59 -9.95 -22.55
N LEU A 75 -35.73 -10.88 -22.91
CA LEU A 75 -35.70 -11.51 -24.23
C LEU A 75 -37.04 -12.22 -24.50
N PHE A 76 -37.59 -12.91 -23.51
CA PHE A 76 -38.84 -13.63 -23.63
C PHE A 76 -40.05 -12.68 -23.83
N LEU A 77 -40.13 -11.58 -23.06
CA LEU A 77 -41.19 -10.56 -23.25
C LEU A 77 -41.05 -9.85 -24.59
N SER A 78 -39.81 -9.63 -25.07
CA SER A 78 -39.54 -9.04 -26.39
C SER A 78 -40.10 -9.93 -27.50
N ALA A 79 -39.86 -11.24 -27.42
CA ALA A 79 -40.35 -12.23 -28.38
C ALA A 79 -41.89 -12.31 -28.36
N LEU A 80 -42.52 -12.28 -27.18
CA LEU A 80 -43.99 -12.32 -27.05
C LEU A 80 -44.69 -11.09 -27.63
N ILE A 81 -44.16 -9.89 -27.32
CA ILE A 81 -44.73 -8.63 -27.82
C ILE A 81 -44.51 -8.53 -29.33
N GLY A 82 -43.33 -8.87 -29.85
CA GLY A 82 -43.02 -8.91 -31.27
C GLY A 82 -43.91 -9.93 -32.04
N GLY A 83 -44.06 -11.12 -31.46
CA GLY A 83 -44.94 -12.17 -32.02
C GLY A 83 -46.41 -11.76 -32.09
N GLY A 84 -46.96 -11.17 -31.04
CA GLY A 84 -48.35 -10.66 -30.99
C GLY A 84 -48.63 -9.58 -32.01
N TRP A 85 -47.66 -8.71 -32.28
CA TRP A 85 -47.75 -7.67 -33.31
C TRP A 85 -47.71 -8.24 -34.74
N ILE A 86 -46.87 -9.22 -34.98
CA ILE A 86 -46.79 -9.92 -36.29
C ILE A 86 -48.11 -10.59 -36.62
N GLN A 87 -48.75 -11.21 -35.65
CA GLN A 87 -50.05 -11.90 -35.82
C GLN A 87 -51.20 -10.88 -36.09
N ARG A 88 -51.24 -9.73 -35.42
CA ARG A 88 -52.22 -8.66 -35.66
C ARG A 88 -52.01 -7.96 -37.02
N ALA A 89 -50.76 -7.76 -37.44
CA ALA A 89 -50.44 -7.11 -38.72
C ALA A 89 -50.76 -7.98 -39.93
N GLY A 90 -50.79 -9.31 -39.77
CA GLY A 90 -51.17 -10.25 -40.83
C GLY A 90 -52.66 -10.31 -41.18
N THR A 91 -53.51 -9.68 -40.38
CA THR A 91 -55.01 -9.73 -40.52
C THR A 91 -55.64 -8.44 -41.13
N GLN A 92 -54.86 -7.46 -41.60
CA GLN A 92 -55.40 -6.26 -42.22
C GLN A 92 -55.38 -6.30 -43.77
N PRO A 93 -56.43 -5.78 -44.45
CA PRO A 93 -56.50 -5.79 -45.91
C PRO A 93 -55.52 -4.82 -46.55
N GLN A 94 -54.92 -5.29 -47.67
CA GLN A 94 -53.96 -4.55 -48.49
C GLN A 94 -54.68 -3.38 -49.24
N GLY A 95 -54.15 -2.20 -49.10
CA GLY A 95 -54.48 -1.06 -49.97
C GLY A 95 -54.14 0.31 -49.40
N GLY A 96 -53.15 0.99 -49.99
CA GLY A 96 -52.95 2.42 -49.80
C GLY A 96 -51.49 2.84 -49.60
N GLY A 97 -51.00 3.66 -50.49
CA GLY A 97 -49.63 4.20 -50.50
C GLY A 97 -49.31 5.13 -49.31
N TRP A 98 -48.03 5.39 -49.16
CA TRP A 98 -47.34 6.16 -48.08
C TRP A 98 -47.80 7.61 -47.94
N LYS A 99 -49.07 7.97 -47.90
CA LYS A 99 -49.48 9.39 -47.85
C LYS A 99 -49.97 9.88 -46.47
N THR A 100 -50.20 9.04 -45.53
CA THR A 100 -50.54 9.46 -44.14
C THR A 100 -50.21 8.33 -43.17
N VAL A 101 -49.57 8.62 -42.08
CA VAL A 101 -49.35 7.65 -40.97
C VAL A 101 -50.74 7.37 -40.39
N PRO A 102 -51.27 6.14 -40.49
CA PRO A 102 -52.59 5.84 -39.95
C PRO A 102 -52.63 6.06 -38.44
N ALA A 103 -53.75 6.52 -37.90
CA ALA A 103 -53.91 6.76 -36.46
C ALA A 103 -53.53 5.54 -35.59
N ALA A 104 -53.64 4.34 -36.13
CA ALA A 104 -53.19 3.10 -35.49
C ALA A 104 -51.65 2.98 -35.29
N ASP A 105 -50.85 3.79 -35.98
CA ASP A 105 -49.37 3.74 -35.91
C ASP A 105 -48.81 4.78 -34.92
N TRP A 106 -49.61 5.71 -34.44
CA TRP A 106 -49.20 6.73 -33.45
C TRP A 106 -48.58 6.14 -32.18
N PRO A 107 -49.04 5.02 -31.63
CA PRO A 107 -48.39 4.38 -30.49
C PRO A 107 -46.95 3.94 -30.80
N VAL A 108 -46.70 3.41 -32.02
CA VAL A 108 -45.36 2.94 -32.44
C VAL A 108 -44.41 4.12 -32.62
N VAL A 109 -44.89 5.21 -33.27
CA VAL A 109 -44.11 6.45 -33.42
C VAL A 109 -43.82 7.09 -32.08
N SER A 110 -44.80 7.14 -31.16
CA SER A 110 -44.59 7.65 -29.81
C SER A 110 -43.59 6.83 -29.00
N LEU A 111 -43.64 5.51 -29.11
CA LEU A 111 -42.65 4.61 -28.48
C LEU A 111 -41.24 4.80 -29.06
N LEU A 112 -41.12 5.02 -30.38
CA LEU A 112 -39.84 5.31 -31.04
C LEU A 112 -39.28 6.66 -30.56
N ILE A 113 -40.11 7.70 -30.48
CA ILE A 113 -39.69 9.01 -29.97
C ILE A 113 -39.27 8.89 -28.51
N LEU A 114 -40.07 8.22 -27.68
CA LEU A 114 -39.73 7.98 -26.27
C LEU A 114 -38.38 7.24 -26.14
N PHE A 115 -38.17 6.25 -27.00
CA PHE A 115 -36.89 5.55 -27.09
C PHE A 115 -35.71 6.46 -27.39
N LEU A 116 -35.82 7.24 -28.47
CA LEU A 116 -34.73 8.15 -28.90
C LEU A 116 -34.45 9.20 -27.82
N VAL A 117 -35.49 9.73 -27.19
CA VAL A 117 -35.37 10.68 -26.07
C VAL A 117 -34.69 10.02 -24.87
N THR A 118 -35.11 8.80 -24.48
CA THR A 118 -34.52 8.07 -23.36
C THR A 118 -33.04 7.76 -23.63
N LYS A 119 -32.70 7.35 -24.86
CA LYS A 119 -31.30 7.11 -25.26
C LYS A 119 -30.46 8.37 -25.24
N ALA A 120 -31.00 9.48 -25.76
CA ALA A 120 -30.32 10.78 -25.74
C ALA A 120 -30.08 11.28 -24.32
N VAL A 121 -31.10 11.17 -23.44
CA VAL A 121 -30.98 11.52 -22.03
C VAL A 121 -29.97 10.61 -21.32
N ALA A 122 -30.01 9.29 -21.55
CA ALA A 122 -29.09 8.35 -20.96
C ALA A 122 -27.64 8.62 -21.42
N ALA A 123 -27.42 8.84 -22.72
CA ALA A 123 -26.11 9.18 -23.28
C ALA A 123 -25.60 10.52 -22.72
N GLY A 124 -26.47 11.54 -22.68
CA GLY A 124 -26.13 12.85 -22.13
C GLY A 124 -25.78 12.78 -20.65
N SER A 125 -26.55 12.03 -19.85
CA SER A 125 -26.26 11.81 -18.42
C SER A 125 -24.94 11.07 -18.22
N PHE A 126 -24.67 10.07 -19.05
CA PHE A 126 -23.42 9.30 -18.98
C PHE A 126 -22.21 10.17 -19.30
N LEU A 127 -22.27 10.97 -20.38
CA LEU A 127 -21.22 11.91 -20.75
C LEU A 127 -21.02 12.98 -19.67
N PHE A 128 -22.08 13.50 -19.09
CA PHE A 128 -22.01 14.47 -18.00
C PHE A 128 -21.31 13.87 -16.76
N LEU A 129 -21.67 12.65 -16.37
CA LEU A 129 -21.05 11.96 -15.25
C LEU A 129 -19.58 11.65 -15.52
N ASP A 130 -19.22 11.22 -16.74
CA ASP A 130 -17.83 10.99 -17.10
C ASP A 130 -17.00 12.29 -17.04
N GLN A 131 -17.54 13.40 -17.53
CA GLN A 131 -16.89 14.72 -17.42
C GLN A 131 -16.74 15.18 -15.96
N ALA A 132 -17.75 14.93 -15.11
CA ALA A 132 -17.68 15.26 -13.71
C ALA A 132 -16.58 14.47 -12.99
N VAL A 133 -16.45 13.17 -13.29
CA VAL A 133 -15.39 12.32 -12.73
C VAL A 133 -14.01 12.76 -13.22
N GLN A 134 -13.88 13.16 -14.50
CA GLN A 134 -12.61 13.70 -15.02
C GLN A 134 -12.23 15.01 -14.33
N ALA A 135 -13.19 15.89 -14.06
CA ALA A 135 -12.94 17.13 -13.31
C ALA A 135 -12.53 16.84 -11.87
N GLU A 136 -13.19 15.86 -11.21
CA GLU A 136 -12.80 15.39 -9.88
C GLU A 136 -11.39 14.80 -9.88
N ALA A 137 -11.01 14.03 -10.91
CA ALA A 137 -9.66 13.50 -11.06
C ALA A 137 -8.58 14.59 -11.08
N ALA A 138 -8.85 15.73 -11.70
CA ALA A 138 -7.94 16.87 -11.69
C ALA A 138 -7.80 17.48 -10.28
N PHE A 139 -8.90 17.57 -9.55
CA PHE A 139 -8.90 18.01 -8.15
C PHE A 139 -8.10 17.04 -7.26
N LEU A 140 -8.32 15.74 -7.41
CA LEU A 140 -7.62 14.69 -6.64
C LEU A 140 -6.09 14.70 -6.89
N LYS A 141 -5.66 15.00 -8.11
CA LYS A 141 -4.22 15.18 -8.40
C LYS A 141 -3.62 16.34 -7.60
N THR A 142 -4.35 17.43 -7.48
CA THR A 142 -3.92 18.59 -6.69
C THR A 142 -3.94 18.27 -5.19
N GLU A 143 -4.96 17.57 -4.72
CA GLU A 143 -5.08 17.12 -3.33
C GLU A 143 -3.92 16.18 -2.95
N ALA A 144 -3.64 15.16 -3.77
CA ALA A 144 -2.54 14.24 -3.55
C ALA A 144 -1.18 14.95 -3.50
N ALA A 145 -0.94 15.91 -4.40
CA ALA A 145 0.28 16.72 -4.38
C ALA A 145 0.37 17.59 -3.12
N ALA A 146 -0.74 18.15 -2.64
CA ALA A 146 -0.77 18.96 -1.42
C ALA A 146 -0.53 18.12 -0.15
N LEU A 147 -1.15 16.94 -0.05
CA LEU A 147 -0.91 15.99 1.04
C LEU A 147 0.56 15.57 1.08
N MET A 148 1.11 15.19 -0.07
CA MET A 148 2.51 14.80 -0.16
C MET A 148 3.44 15.96 0.23
N ALA A 149 3.20 17.17 -0.25
CA ALA A 149 4.03 18.33 0.03
C ALA A 149 4.06 18.73 1.50
N ALA A 150 3.00 18.41 2.27
CA ALA A 150 2.94 18.66 3.71
C ALA A 150 3.90 17.76 4.50
N GLU A 151 4.18 16.56 3.98
CA GLU A 151 4.96 15.53 4.68
C GLU A 151 6.40 15.42 4.19
N VAL A 152 6.72 15.90 2.99
CA VAL A 152 8.07 15.86 2.44
C VAL A 152 9.03 16.77 3.23
N PRO A 153 10.28 16.33 3.47
CA PRO A 153 11.28 17.18 4.12
C PRO A 153 11.44 18.53 3.42
N PRO A 154 11.73 19.60 4.14
CA PRO A 154 11.90 20.93 3.55
C PRO A 154 13.07 20.96 2.56
N VAL A 155 12.98 21.85 1.58
CA VAL A 155 14.11 22.15 0.70
C VAL A 155 15.13 22.96 1.50
N VAL A 156 16.36 22.48 1.54
CA VAL A 156 17.48 23.13 2.22
C VAL A 156 18.64 23.31 1.24
N PRO A 157 19.60 24.22 1.55
CA PRO A 157 20.84 24.32 0.77
C PRO A 157 21.57 22.96 0.69
N SER A 158 22.31 22.72 -0.36
CA SER A 158 23.07 21.46 -0.57
C SER A 158 24.02 21.17 0.60
N ASP A 159 24.61 22.20 1.18
CA ASP A 159 25.53 22.08 2.32
C ASP A 159 24.83 21.61 3.61
N ASP A 160 23.51 21.78 3.71
CA ASP A 160 22.71 21.36 4.86
C ASP A 160 21.96 20.04 4.61
N ASN A 161 22.01 19.51 3.36
CA ASN A 161 21.31 18.32 2.96
C ASN A 161 22.20 17.07 3.06
N ALA A 162 21.86 16.13 3.93
CA ALA A 162 22.56 14.86 4.08
C ALA A 162 22.59 14.03 2.78
N ALA A 163 21.55 14.13 1.95
CA ALA A 163 21.43 13.36 0.72
C ALA A 163 22.60 13.58 -0.26
N GLU A 164 23.19 14.78 -0.28
CA GLU A 164 24.32 15.07 -1.16
C GLU A 164 25.58 14.28 -0.74
N LEU A 165 25.83 14.17 0.58
CA LEU A 165 26.96 13.37 1.08
C LEU A 165 26.72 11.88 0.91
N TYR A 166 25.48 11.39 1.08
CA TYR A 166 25.14 9.99 0.78
C TYR A 166 25.31 9.68 -0.71
N ARG A 167 24.98 10.60 -1.60
CA ARG A 167 25.23 10.44 -3.04
C ARG A 167 26.72 10.38 -3.34
N ALA A 168 27.53 11.23 -2.73
CA ALA A 168 28.98 11.16 -2.86
C ALA A 168 29.54 9.83 -2.31
N ALA A 169 29.09 9.38 -1.14
CA ALA A 169 29.49 8.11 -0.56
C ALA A 169 29.08 6.90 -1.44
N SER A 170 27.91 6.97 -2.09
CA SER A 170 27.43 5.87 -2.95
C SER A 170 28.36 5.61 -4.13
N THR A 171 28.97 6.65 -4.70
CA THR A 171 29.94 6.48 -5.81
C THR A 171 31.21 5.73 -5.40
N LEU A 172 31.57 5.77 -4.10
CA LEU A 172 32.76 5.07 -3.59
C LEU A 172 32.50 3.57 -3.34
N VAL A 173 31.24 3.16 -3.23
CA VAL A 173 30.85 1.76 -3.00
C VAL A 173 30.30 1.09 -4.27
N GLU A 174 30.18 1.80 -5.39
CA GLU A 174 29.75 1.23 -6.66
C GLU A 174 30.72 0.11 -7.12
N GLY A 175 30.14 -1.06 -7.43
CA GLY A 175 30.91 -2.22 -7.91
C GLY A 175 31.52 -3.10 -6.81
N GLU A 176 31.41 -2.72 -5.55
CA GLU A 176 31.83 -3.56 -4.41
C GLU A 176 30.69 -4.50 -3.99
N ASP A 177 31.01 -5.75 -3.69
CA ASP A 177 30.05 -6.72 -3.18
C ASP A 177 30.09 -6.77 -1.65
N PHE A 178 29.05 -6.23 -1.02
CA PHE A 178 28.86 -6.25 0.42
C PHE A 178 27.91 -7.38 0.89
N SER A 179 27.46 -8.25 0.01
CA SER A 179 26.50 -9.32 0.34
C SER A 179 27.09 -10.39 1.27
N SER A 180 28.42 -10.56 1.22
CA SER A 180 29.16 -11.51 2.05
C SER A 180 29.43 -11.02 3.48
N ILE A 181 29.07 -9.78 3.81
CA ILE A 181 29.30 -9.22 5.14
C ILE A 181 28.22 -9.72 6.08
N SER A 182 28.57 -10.64 6.98
CA SER A 182 27.73 -11.05 8.10
C SER A 182 28.03 -10.18 9.33
N LEU A 183 26.96 -9.63 9.94
CA LEU A 183 27.09 -8.93 11.22
C LEU A 183 27.10 -9.90 12.41
N ASP A 184 26.72 -11.16 12.20
CA ASP A 184 26.62 -12.18 13.25
C ASP A 184 27.97 -12.89 13.47
N GLU A 185 28.89 -12.77 12.49
CA GLU A 185 30.20 -13.37 12.59
C GLU A 185 31.16 -12.54 13.45
N PRO A 186 32.14 -13.19 14.11
CA PRO A 186 33.24 -12.49 14.78
C PRO A 186 34.01 -11.60 13.81
N LEU A 187 34.49 -10.46 14.32
CA LEU A 187 35.37 -9.57 13.55
C LEU A 187 36.62 -10.31 13.09
N SER A 188 36.94 -10.18 11.80
CA SER A 188 38.07 -10.84 11.16
C SER A 188 39.09 -9.82 10.62
N GLU A 189 40.27 -10.28 10.24
CA GLU A 189 41.24 -9.44 9.55
C GLU A 189 40.67 -8.86 8.24
N ALA A 190 39.87 -9.65 7.52
CA ALA A 190 39.14 -9.19 6.32
C ALA A 190 38.17 -8.04 6.61
N THR A 191 37.54 -8.04 7.78
CA THR A 191 36.65 -6.94 8.22
C THR A 191 37.46 -5.66 8.46
N THR A 192 38.64 -5.79 9.11
CA THR A 192 39.54 -4.66 9.33
C THR A 192 40.04 -4.06 8.01
N ASP A 193 40.46 -4.91 7.08
CA ASP A 193 40.91 -4.50 5.75
C ASP A 193 39.79 -3.80 4.97
N LEU A 194 38.56 -4.30 5.08
CA LEU A 194 37.38 -3.63 4.48
C LEU A 194 37.15 -2.23 5.04
N LEU A 195 37.17 -2.07 6.36
CA LEU A 195 36.97 -0.77 7.00
C LEU A 195 38.07 0.22 6.64
N ILE A 196 39.32 -0.24 6.47
CA ILE A 196 40.41 0.60 5.98
C ILE A 196 40.13 1.05 4.53
N ARG A 197 39.71 0.17 3.65
CA ARG A 197 39.38 0.52 2.25
C ARG A 197 38.20 1.47 2.16
N GLN A 198 37.25 1.36 3.07
CA GLN A 198 36.00 2.16 3.09
C GLN A 198 36.07 3.38 4.05
N ALA A 199 37.30 3.78 4.46
CA ALA A 199 37.46 4.89 5.40
C ALA A 199 36.84 6.20 4.87
N ASP A 200 37.09 6.54 3.61
CA ASP A 200 36.54 7.74 2.97
C ASP A 200 34.99 7.70 2.89
N THR A 201 34.43 6.52 2.61
CA THR A 201 32.98 6.30 2.63
C THR A 201 32.40 6.55 4.03
N LEU A 202 33.03 5.94 5.06
CA LEU A 202 32.61 6.12 6.45
C LEU A 202 32.67 7.59 6.89
N ASP A 203 33.70 8.31 6.49
CA ASP A 203 33.85 9.73 6.83
C ASP A 203 32.74 10.58 6.19
N LEU A 204 32.39 10.34 4.92
CA LEU A 204 31.27 11.01 4.28
C LEU A 204 29.94 10.66 4.95
N VAL A 205 29.72 9.40 5.30
CA VAL A 205 28.51 8.96 5.99
C VAL A 205 28.40 9.59 7.37
N ARG A 206 29.46 9.59 8.17
CA ARG A 206 29.52 10.27 9.48
C ARG A 206 29.19 11.77 9.35
N GLN A 207 29.78 12.44 8.35
CA GLN A 207 29.45 13.86 8.08
C GLN A 207 27.99 14.02 7.67
N ALA A 208 27.43 13.12 6.85
CA ALA A 208 26.02 13.17 6.47
C ALA A 208 25.09 13.07 7.70
N THR A 209 25.43 12.18 8.64
CA THR A 209 24.60 11.96 9.84
C THR A 209 24.59 13.12 10.83
N THR A 210 25.53 14.07 10.73
CA THR A 210 25.50 15.32 11.52
C THR A 210 24.50 16.35 10.99
N ARG A 211 23.94 16.17 9.80
CA ARG A 211 22.99 17.09 9.19
C ARG A 211 21.57 16.77 9.66
N GLY A 212 20.78 17.84 9.89
CA GLY A 212 19.41 17.67 10.41
C GLY A 212 18.38 17.28 9.35
N VAL A 213 18.69 17.40 8.06
CA VAL A 213 17.75 17.17 6.95
C VAL A 213 18.37 16.21 5.94
N CYS A 214 17.59 15.22 5.54
CA CYS A 214 17.89 14.36 4.40
C CYS A 214 16.73 14.42 3.41
N ARG A 215 16.99 14.97 2.23
CA ARG A 215 15.99 15.08 1.16
C ARG A 215 16.62 14.65 -0.15
N PHE A 216 16.19 13.50 -0.66
CA PHE A 216 16.55 13.06 -2.00
C PHE A 216 15.74 13.83 -3.04
N GLU A 217 16.33 14.06 -4.22
CA GLU A 217 15.69 14.76 -5.31
C GLU A 217 14.65 13.87 -5.99
N ARG A 218 13.37 14.23 -5.85
CA ARG A 218 12.22 13.53 -6.43
C ARG A 218 11.14 14.51 -6.84
N ASP A 219 10.34 14.14 -7.84
CA ASP A 219 9.15 14.90 -8.22
C ASP A 219 7.95 14.57 -7.31
N TRP A 220 7.94 15.15 -6.12
CA TRP A 220 6.86 14.98 -5.16
C TRP A 220 5.53 15.62 -5.59
N SER A 221 5.51 16.41 -6.67
CA SER A 221 4.27 16.91 -7.24
C SER A 221 3.50 15.83 -8.00
N ARG A 222 4.17 14.72 -8.31
CA ARG A 222 3.62 13.57 -9.02
C ARG A 222 3.93 12.26 -8.29
N PRO A 223 3.38 12.07 -7.08
CA PRO A 223 3.61 10.84 -6.35
C PRO A 223 3.12 9.63 -7.18
N SER A 224 3.98 8.62 -7.35
CA SER A 224 3.72 7.44 -8.17
C SER A 224 4.37 6.22 -7.55
N PHE A 225 3.72 5.05 -7.64
CA PHE A 225 4.30 3.77 -7.21
C PHE A 225 5.56 3.38 -8.00
N SER A 226 5.76 3.94 -9.21
CA SER A 226 6.98 3.77 -10.00
C SER A 226 8.17 4.60 -9.51
N MET A 227 8.00 5.38 -8.43
CA MET A 227 9.08 6.16 -7.85
C MET A 227 10.15 5.24 -7.27
N LEU A 228 11.29 5.16 -7.94
CA LEU A 228 12.39 4.27 -7.55
C LEU A 228 13.16 4.86 -6.36
N LEU A 229 13.44 4.01 -5.39
CA LEU A 229 14.19 4.31 -4.17
C LEU A 229 15.60 3.71 -4.25
N HIS A 230 16.38 4.15 -5.23
CA HIS A 230 17.72 3.61 -5.49
C HIS A 230 18.66 3.73 -4.28
N GLU A 231 18.49 4.77 -3.49
CA GLU A 231 19.34 5.09 -2.35
C GLU A 231 19.23 4.10 -1.19
N ILE A 232 18.08 3.41 -1.07
CA ILE A 232 17.83 2.46 0.02
C ILE A 232 18.92 1.37 0.11
N HIS A 233 19.36 0.86 -1.04
CA HIS A 233 20.43 -0.13 -1.07
C HIS A 233 21.73 0.41 -0.48
N HIS A 234 22.11 1.62 -0.85
CA HIS A 234 23.33 2.26 -0.33
C HIS A 234 23.21 2.60 1.16
N LEU A 235 22.06 3.10 1.61
CA LEU A 235 21.84 3.38 3.04
C LEU A 235 21.97 2.11 3.89
N ARG A 236 21.51 0.95 3.42
CA ARG A 236 21.73 -0.33 4.10
C ARG A 236 23.21 -0.73 4.13
N THR A 237 23.96 -0.48 3.06
CA THR A 237 25.40 -0.72 3.00
C THR A 237 26.14 0.17 4.00
N PHE A 238 25.81 1.46 4.05
CA PHE A 238 26.40 2.40 5.01
C PHE A 238 26.11 2.00 6.46
N ALA A 239 24.89 1.55 6.73
CA ALA A 239 24.53 1.05 8.06
C ALA A 239 25.38 -0.16 8.49
N ARG A 240 25.60 -1.12 7.58
CA ARG A 240 26.50 -2.27 7.86
C ARG A 240 27.93 -1.83 8.13
N LEU A 241 28.46 -0.89 7.34
CA LEU A 241 29.82 -0.36 7.55
C LEU A 241 29.96 0.35 8.90
N LEU A 242 28.99 1.19 9.29
CA LEU A 242 28.97 1.85 10.62
C LEU A 242 28.88 0.83 11.75
N SER A 243 28.03 -0.20 11.61
CA SER A 243 27.89 -1.27 12.61
C SER A 243 29.21 -2.02 12.81
N LEU A 244 29.91 -2.38 11.72
CA LEU A 244 31.21 -3.04 11.80
C LEU A 244 32.28 -2.13 12.42
N ALA A 245 32.29 -0.83 12.06
CA ALA A 245 33.23 0.14 12.62
C ALA A 245 33.02 0.32 14.14
N ALA A 246 31.76 0.42 14.58
CA ALA A 246 31.43 0.51 16.01
C ALA A 246 31.89 -0.73 16.79
N ARG A 247 31.60 -1.93 16.27
CA ARG A 247 32.01 -3.20 16.91
C ARG A 247 33.52 -3.34 16.96
N GLN A 248 34.24 -2.97 15.90
CA GLN A 248 35.70 -2.98 15.90
C GLN A 248 36.25 -1.98 16.91
N ALA A 249 35.77 -0.74 16.92
CA ALA A 249 36.20 0.25 17.89
C ALA A 249 35.99 -0.21 19.34
N ALA A 250 34.85 -0.86 19.62
CA ALA A 250 34.54 -1.42 20.95
C ALA A 250 35.54 -2.55 21.31
N SER A 251 35.84 -3.45 20.39
CA SER A 251 36.78 -4.55 20.62
C SER A 251 38.22 -4.07 20.89
N GLU A 252 38.59 -2.93 20.34
CA GLU A 252 39.86 -2.24 20.56
C GLU A 252 39.87 -1.34 21.82
N GLY A 253 38.75 -1.28 22.55
CA GLY A 253 38.58 -0.43 23.75
C GLY A 253 38.32 1.05 23.46
N ARG A 254 38.05 1.42 22.21
CA ARG A 254 37.71 2.78 21.78
C ARG A 254 36.17 2.98 21.86
N LEU A 255 35.63 2.84 23.08
CA LEU A 255 34.17 2.84 23.31
C LEU A 255 33.49 4.18 22.94
N ALA A 256 34.16 5.32 23.11
CA ALA A 256 33.64 6.60 22.67
C ALA A 256 33.43 6.68 21.15
N ASP A 257 34.36 6.11 20.36
CA ASP A 257 34.25 6.03 18.91
C ASP A 257 33.09 5.08 18.52
N ALA A 258 32.97 3.95 19.23
CA ALA A 258 31.89 3.00 19.01
C ALA A 258 30.50 3.66 19.25
N ILE A 259 30.34 4.42 20.33
CA ILE A 259 29.12 5.17 20.61
C ILE A 259 28.85 6.24 19.54
N ALA A 260 29.87 6.95 19.06
CA ALA A 260 29.72 7.94 17.99
C ALA A 260 29.23 7.29 16.67
N ASP A 261 29.70 6.09 16.32
CA ASP A 261 29.22 5.34 15.15
C ASP A 261 27.80 4.83 15.35
N ILE A 262 27.41 4.42 16.57
CA ILE A 262 26.03 4.04 16.90
C ILE A 262 25.09 5.25 16.78
N HIS A 263 25.50 6.45 17.24
CA HIS A 263 24.74 7.68 17.01
C HIS A 263 24.59 7.99 15.52
N SER A 264 25.65 7.80 14.73
CA SER A 264 25.61 7.95 13.27
C SER A 264 24.63 6.96 12.65
N LEU A 265 24.62 5.72 13.10
CA LEU A 265 23.71 4.70 12.61
C LEU A 265 22.24 5.02 12.93
N ASN A 266 21.94 5.50 14.15
CA ASN A 266 20.62 5.96 14.52
C ASN A 266 20.18 7.22 13.74
N ALA A 267 21.09 8.16 13.47
CA ALA A 267 20.80 9.31 12.60
C ALA A 267 20.54 8.87 11.15
N LEU A 268 21.30 7.90 10.64
CA LEU A 268 21.07 7.30 9.32
C LEU A 268 19.69 6.63 9.22
N SER A 269 19.22 5.97 10.28
CA SER A 269 17.88 5.38 10.32
C SER A 269 16.78 6.44 10.18
N ARG A 270 16.93 7.58 10.86
CA ARG A 270 16.02 8.73 10.74
C ARG A 270 16.05 9.36 9.35
N HIS A 271 17.24 9.44 8.72
CA HIS A 271 17.39 9.91 7.35
C HIS A 271 16.73 8.96 6.35
N ALA A 272 16.86 7.66 6.53
CA ALA A 272 16.18 6.66 5.70
C ALA A 272 14.66 6.77 5.81
N ALA A 273 14.13 7.08 7.02
CA ALA A 273 12.71 7.31 7.28
C ALA A 273 12.24 8.73 6.91
N SER A 274 13.07 9.58 6.31
CA SER A 274 12.73 10.98 6.08
C SER A 274 11.68 11.19 4.99
N GLU A 275 11.57 10.28 4.03
CA GLU A 275 10.59 10.36 2.95
C GLU A 275 9.23 9.80 3.40
N PRO A 276 8.10 10.45 3.05
CA PRO A 276 6.78 10.11 3.57
C PRO A 276 6.14 8.94 2.79
N ILE A 277 6.83 7.83 2.69
CA ILE A 277 6.34 6.58 2.06
C ILE A 277 6.63 5.40 2.99
N ILE A 278 5.71 4.44 3.05
CA ILE A 278 5.79 3.32 4.01
C ILE A 278 7.09 2.56 3.89
N ILE A 279 7.58 2.31 2.68
CA ILE A 279 8.85 1.61 2.45
C ILE A 279 10.03 2.34 3.12
N SER A 280 10.12 3.68 3.02
CA SER A 280 11.15 4.46 3.71
C SER A 280 11.05 4.33 5.22
N GLY A 281 9.85 4.38 5.77
CA GLY A 281 9.60 4.16 7.18
C GLY A 281 10.07 2.78 7.66
N LEU A 282 9.72 1.72 6.93
CA LEU A 282 10.13 0.35 7.24
C LEU A 282 11.64 0.15 7.14
N VAL A 283 12.29 0.78 6.17
CA VAL A 283 13.77 0.78 6.09
C VAL A 283 14.36 1.50 7.28
N GLY A 284 13.80 2.65 7.68
CA GLY A 284 14.20 3.34 8.89
C GLY A 284 14.12 2.44 10.13
N LEU A 285 13.01 1.74 10.34
CA LEU A 285 12.87 0.77 11.45
C LEU A 285 13.92 -0.34 11.39
N ALA A 286 14.23 -0.85 10.21
CA ALA A 286 15.26 -1.89 10.04
C ALA A 286 16.66 -1.38 10.40
N LEU A 287 16.99 -0.14 10.02
CA LEU A 287 18.28 0.48 10.36
C LEU A 287 18.35 0.88 11.85
N ASP A 288 17.24 1.29 12.44
CA ASP A 288 17.13 1.56 13.87
C ASP A 288 17.36 0.28 14.70
N ARG A 289 16.74 -0.84 14.30
CA ARG A 289 17.03 -2.14 14.88
C ARG A 289 18.54 -2.46 14.79
N MET A 290 19.18 -2.22 13.64
CA MET A 290 20.62 -2.45 13.47
C MET A 290 21.45 -1.58 14.43
N ALA A 291 21.02 -0.34 14.72
CA ALA A 291 21.69 0.52 15.71
C ALA A 291 21.61 -0.08 17.11
N ILE A 292 20.45 -0.59 17.51
CA ILE A 292 20.24 -1.26 18.80
C ILE A 292 21.06 -2.55 18.88
N ASP A 293 21.01 -3.40 17.86
CA ASP A 293 21.77 -4.65 17.83
C ASP A 293 23.29 -4.38 17.93
N THR A 294 23.76 -3.31 17.25
CA THR A 294 25.14 -2.86 17.34
C THR A 294 25.49 -2.39 18.75
N LEU A 295 24.62 -1.60 19.40
CA LEU A 295 24.81 -1.18 20.79
C LEU A 295 24.91 -2.41 21.71
N ILE A 296 23.98 -3.35 21.62
CA ILE A 296 23.98 -4.58 22.41
C ILE A 296 25.28 -5.39 22.21
N ALA A 297 25.76 -5.51 20.96
CA ALA A 297 27.01 -6.21 20.62
C ALA A 297 28.25 -5.52 21.20
N THR A 298 28.20 -4.23 21.52
CA THR A 298 29.32 -3.49 22.14
C THR A 298 29.32 -3.57 23.66
N LEU A 299 28.16 -3.81 24.31
CA LEU A 299 28.02 -3.82 25.77
C LEU A 299 29.00 -4.75 26.51
N PRO A 300 29.38 -5.96 26.00
CA PRO A 300 30.35 -6.82 26.66
C PRO A 300 31.74 -6.19 26.89
N PHE A 301 32.10 -5.17 26.12
CA PHE A 301 33.39 -4.49 26.22
C PHE A 301 33.39 -3.35 27.28
N PHE A 302 32.23 -2.98 27.83
CA PHE A 302 32.11 -1.93 28.84
C PHE A 302 32.62 -2.38 30.20
N LYS A 303 33.26 -1.44 30.90
CA LYS A 303 33.69 -1.56 32.30
C LYS A 303 32.95 -0.54 33.14
N ALA A 304 33.02 -0.66 34.46
CA ALA A 304 32.36 0.28 35.37
C ALA A 304 32.75 1.76 35.12
N ALA A 305 33.98 2.02 34.69
CA ALA A 305 34.43 3.38 34.36
C ALA A 305 33.79 3.96 33.09
N ASP A 306 33.23 3.13 32.21
CA ASP A 306 32.70 3.51 30.90
C ASP A 306 31.18 3.75 30.96
N LEU A 307 30.50 3.43 32.08
CA LEU A 307 29.05 3.53 32.22
C LEU A 307 28.50 4.93 31.91
N GLY A 308 29.29 5.97 32.15
CA GLY A 308 28.93 7.35 31.79
C GLY A 308 28.67 7.55 30.29
N LEU A 309 29.25 6.74 29.41
CA LEU A 309 28.98 6.79 27.97
C LEU A 309 27.54 6.33 27.63
N LEU A 310 26.94 5.49 28.48
CA LEU A 310 25.54 5.03 28.33
C LEU A 310 24.52 6.01 28.95
N ASP A 311 24.97 7.05 29.65
CA ASP A 311 24.12 8.14 30.17
C ASP A 311 23.96 9.27 29.15
N ASP A 312 24.51 9.13 27.95
CA ASP A 312 24.37 10.07 26.87
C ASP A 312 22.90 10.24 26.48
N GLU A 313 22.46 11.52 26.32
CA GLU A 313 21.09 11.87 25.98
C GLU A 313 20.64 11.19 24.66
N HIS A 314 21.55 11.07 23.67
CA HIS A 314 21.23 10.44 22.39
C HIS A 314 20.98 8.93 22.53
N ILE A 315 21.70 8.22 23.40
CA ILE A 315 21.41 6.81 23.71
C ILE A 315 20.03 6.71 24.39
N THR A 316 19.77 7.61 25.33
CA THR A 316 18.48 7.65 26.03
C THR A 316 17.34 7.90 25.04
N ASP A 317 17.47 8.91 24.17
CA ASP A 317 16.46 9.22 23.15
C ASP A 317 16.29 8.07 22.14
N MET A 318 17.37 7.47 21.69
CA MET A 318 17.33 6.29 20.80
C MET A 318 16.49 5.15 21.39
N LEU A 319 16.58 4.92 22.70
CA LEU A 319 15.91 3.80 23.36
C LEU A 319 14.48 4.12 23.84
N LEU A 320 14.17 5.40 24.09
CA LEU A 320 12.85 5.82 24.60
C LEU A 320 11.89 6.25 23.50
N ILE A 321 12.39 6.67 22.34
CA ILE A 321 11.58 7.22 21.25
C ILE A 321 11.42 6.15 20.17
N THR A 322 10.27 5.46 20.19
CA THR A 322 9.90 4.56 19.07
C THR A 322 9.59 5.38 17.82
N PRO A 323 10.18 5.05 16.66
CA PRO A 323 9.91 5.76 15.42
C PRO A 323 8.42 5.77 15.08
N SER A 324 7.89 6.94 14.70
CA SER A 324 6.50 7.08 14.27
C SER A 324 6.39 6.94 12.75
N LEU A 325 5.42 6.16 12.28
CA LEU A 325 5.12 6.00 10.86
C LEU A 325 3.93 6.85 10.38
N GLN A 326 3.38 7.74 11.21
CA GLN A 326 2.16 8.47 10.88
C GLN A 326 2.27 9.29 9.58
N ARG A 327 3.37 10.01 9.39
CA ARG A 327 3.63 10.77 8.15
C ARG A 327 3.69 9.88 6.91
N HIS A 328 4.15 8.64 7.06
CA HIS A 328 4.26 7.69 5.96
C HIS A 328 2.89 7.21 5.50
N PHE A 329 1.92 7.09 6.40
CA PHE A 329 0.53 6.78 6.05
C PHE A 329 -0.15 7.92 5.29
N TYR A 330 0.15 9.19 5.62
CA TYR A 330 -0.36 10.32 4.83
C TYR A 330 0.24 10.37 3.43
N GLY A 331 1.52 10.07 3.30
CA GLY A 331 2.16 9.96 1.99
C GLY A 331 1.60 8.81 1.17
N GLU A 332 1.37 7.64 1.78
CA GLU A 332 0.75 6.49 1.11
C GLU A 332 -0.69 6.78 0.67
N GLU A 333 -1.46 7.53 1.47
CA GLU A 333 -2.78 8.02 1.08
C GLU A 333 -2.70 8.90 -0.17
N ALA A 334 -1.71 9.79 -0.22
CA ALA A 334 -1.48 10.64 -1.40
C ALA A 334 -1.15 9.82 -2.66
N PHE A 335 -0.35 8.75 -2.53
CA PHE A 335 -0.08 7.82 -3.64
C PHE A 335 -1.36 7.16 -4.16
N GLY A 336 -2.18 6.62 -3.27
CA GLY A 336 -3.43 5.97 -3.68
C GLY A 336 -4.43 6.95 -4.27
N ILE A 337 -4.64 8.14 -3.69
CA ILE A 337 -5.49 9.19 -4.27
C ILE A 337 -5.00 9.55 -5.67
N ARG A 338 -3.69 9.67 -5.87
CA ARG A 338 -3.11 9.94 -7.18
C ARG A 338 -3.36 8.80 -8.17
N ALA A 339 -3.19 7.55 -7.76
CA ALA A 339 -3.48 6.39 -8.58
C ALA A 339 -4.95 6.36 -9.03
N PHE A 340 -5.90 6.62 -8.11
CA PHE A 340 -7.31 6.76 -8.44
C PHE A 340 -7.55 7.92 -9.43
N ALA A 341 -6.90 9.06 -9.23
CA ALA A 341 -7.01 10.21 -10.13
C ALA A 341 -6.46 9.91 -11.54
N GLU A 342 -5.43 9.10 -11.66
CA GLU A 342 -4.89 8.66 -12.94
C GLU A 342 -5.81 7.67 -13.64
N LEU A 343 -6.42 6.74 -12.91
CA LEU A 343 -7.43 5.83 -13.43
C LEU A 343 -8.71 6.57 -13.88
N ALA A 344 -9.10 7.62 -13.18
CA ALA A 344 -10.27 8.42 -13.51
C ALA A 344 -10.02 9.43 -14.62
N GLY A 345 -8.81 9.96 -14.78
CA GLY A 345 -8.46 10.96 -15.79
C GLY A 345 -7.77 10.37 -17.03
N GLY A 346 -7.91 11.02 -18.19
CA GLY A 346 -7.18 10.68 -19.42
C GLY A 346 -7.79 9.55 -20.27
N THR A 347 -7.19 9.29 -21.43
CA THR A 347 -7.53 8.18 -22.33
C THR A 347 -6.62 6.96 -22.06
N LEU A 348 -6.97 5.77 -22.55
CA LEU A 348 -6.11 4.59 -22.44
C LEU A 348 -4.76 4.73 -23.12
N ALA A 349 -4.70 5.54 -24.19
CA ALA A 349 -3.45 5.81 -24.90
C ALA A 349 -2.43 6.55 -24.01
N ASP A 350 -2.91 7.40 -23.09
CA ASP A 350 -2.06 8.14 -22.14
C ASP A 350 -1.59 7.24 -20.96
N ARG A 351 -2.06 6.00 -20.90
CA ARG A 351 -1.91 5.09 -19.75
C ARG A 351 -1.04 3.88 -20.04
N SER A 352 -0.44 3.75 -21.20
CA SER A 352 0.45 2.64 -21.55
C SER A 352 1.67 2.51 -20.63
N GLU A 353 1.96 3.55 -19.82
CA GLU A 353 3.00 3.58 -18.78
C GLU A 353 2.40 3.68 -17.37
N SER A 354 1.10 3.44 -17.18
CA SER A 354 0.39 3.83 -15.97
C SER A 354 0.14 2.67 -14.99
N VAL A 355 -0.30 3.07 -13.79
CA VAL A 355 -0.69 2.30 -12.60
C VAL A 355 -1.36 0.94 -12.88
N LEU A 356 -2.13 0.78 -13.97
CA LEU A 356 -2.75 -0.49 -14.33
C LEU A 356 -1.74 -1.57 -14.73
N HIS A 357 -0.66 -1.18 -15.41
CA HIS A 357 0.42 -2.11 -15.76
C HIS A 357 1.19 -2.54 -14.50
N GLU A 358 1.43 -1.59 -13.58
CA GLU A 358 2.16 -1.86 -12.34
C GLU A 358 1.35 -2.70 -11.34
N LEU A 359 0.02 -2.50 -11.28
CA LEU A 359 -0.84 -3.19 -10.31
C LEU A 359 -1.31 -4.58 -10.77
N THR A 360 -1.36 -4.85 -12.07
CA THR A 360 -2.08 -6.04 -12.58
C THR A 360 -1.27 -6.93 -13.50
N ASP A 361 0.00 -6.62 -13.82
CA ASP A 361 0.76 -7.26 -14.91
C ASP A 361 -0.02 -7.28 -16.26
N PHE A 362 -1.02 -6.41 -16.38
CA PHE A 362 -1.95 -6.37 -17.49
C PHE A 362 -1.35 -5.57 -18.64
N ASP A 363 -0.92 -6.27 -19.70
CA ASP A 363 -0.39 -5.65 -20.91
C ASP A 363 -1.53 -5.00 -21.73
N ALA A 364 -1.78 -3.71 -21.43
CA ALA A 364 -2.80 -2.92 -22.12
C ALA A 364 -2.55 -2.78 -23.63
N THR A 365 -1.32 -3.01 -24.10
CA THR A 365 -0.97 -2.93 -25.53
C THR A 365 -1.57 -4.06 -26.36
N ARG A 366 -1.94 -5.18 -25.70
CA ARG A 366 -2.55 -6.36 -26.35
C ARG A 366 -4.07 -6.30 -26.43
N THR A 367 -4.70 -5.37 -25.71
CA THR A 367 -6.16 -5.27 -25.67
C THR A 367 -6.65 -4.19 -26.64
N THR A 368 -7.63 -4.53 -27.48
CA THR A 368 -8.17 -3.58 -28.46
C THR A 368 -8.80 -2.38 -27.75
N PRO A 369 -8.41 -1.13 -28.07
CA PRO A 369 -8.94 0.11 -27.47
C PRO A 369 -10.48 0.17 -27.47
N LEU A 370 -11.11 -0.48 -28.44
CA LEU A 370 -12.57 -0.50 -28.65
C LEU A 370 -13.37 -1.09 -27.48
N LEU A 371 -12.79 -2.00 -26.69
CA LEU A 371 -13.47 -2.67 -25.56
C LEU A 371 -13.09 -2.06 -24.21
N LEU A 372 -11.89 -1.52 -24.10
CA LEU A 372 -11.39 -0.98 -22.82
C LEU A 372 -11.93 0.41 -22.49
N ASP A 373 -12.12 1.30 -23.50
CA ASP A 373 -12.68 2.63 -23.27
C ASP A 373 -14.09 2.60 -22.67
N PRO A 374 -15.05 1.81 -23.18
CA PRO A 374 -16.36 1.66 -22.54
C PRO A 374 -16.31 1.07 -21.13
N ALA A 375 -15.39 0.13 -20.86
CA ALA A 375 -15.22 -0.47 -19.55
C ALA A 375 -14.69 0.54 -18.53
N LEU A 376 -13.72 1.36 -18.91
CA LEU A 376 -13.20 2.45 -18.08
C LEU A 376 -14.23 3.55 -17.84
N MET A 377 -15.01 3.90 -18.85
CA MET A 377 -16.11 4.85 -18.66
C MET A 377 -17.16 4.29 -17.69
N ALA A 378 -17.47 3.00 -17.78
CA ALA A 378 -18.37 2.34 -16.83
C ALA A 378 -17.78 2.32 -15.42
N PHE A 379 -16.49 2.02 -15.29
CA PHE A 379 -15.77 2.10 -14.03
C PHE A 379 -15.85 3.50 -13.43
N ARG A 380 -15.53 4.56 -14.18
CA ARG A 380 -15.61 5.95 -13.72
C ARG A 380 -16.99 6.31 -13.18
N VAL A 381 -18.03 5.97 -13.93
CA VAL A 381 -19.40 6.37 -13.58
C VAL A 381 -19.98 5.57 -12.42
N PHE A 382 -19.66 4.28 -12.32
CA PHE A 382 -20.36 3.38 -11.40
C PHE A 382 -19.52 2.94 -10.20
N LEU A 383 -18.22 2.77 -10.37
CA LEU A 383 -17.36 2.19 -9.34
C LEU A 383 -16.43 3.22 -8.69
N PHE A 384 -15.87 4.14 -9.46
CA PHE A 384 -14.87 5.08 -8.97
C PHE A 384 -15.23 5.80 -7.66
N PRO A 385 -16.43 6.40 -7.48
CA PRO A 385 -16.74 7.09 -6.22
C PRO A 385 -16.82 6.15 -5.02
N GLN A 386 -17.23 4.90 -5.24
CA GLN A 386 -17.32 3.88 -4.19
C GLN A 386 -15.93 3.37 -3.82
N GLU A 387 -15.10 3.09 -4.83
CA GLU A 387 -13.72 2.64 -4.68
C GLU A 387 -12.87 3.68 -3.95
N LEU A 388 -12.90 4.95 -4.37
CA LEU A 388 -12.19 6.03 -3.70
C LEU A 388 -12.66 6.22 -2.25
N THR A 389 -13.98 6.14 -2.01
CA THR A 389 -14.52 6.25 -0.66
C THR A 389 -14.07 5.09 0.22
N ALA A 390 -14.04 3.87 -0.31
CA ALA A 390 -13.56 2.69 0.39
C ALA A 390 -12.08 2.80 0.74
N TYR A 391 -11.25 3.22 -0.21
CA TYR A 391 -9.83 3.46 -0.01
C TYR A 391 -9.58 4.48 1.10
N ARG A 392 -10.20 5.67 1.03
CA ARG A 392 -10.05 6.70 2.06
C ARG A 392 -10.48 6.24 3.44
N LYS A 393 -11.61 5.52 3.54
CA LYS A 393 -12.05 4.96 4.83
C LYS A 393 -11.03 3.98 5.40
N ALA A 394 -10.42 3.16 4.56
CA ALA A 394 -9.40 2.22 5.00
C ALA A 394 -8.13 2.96 5.46
N MET A 395 -7.67 3.97 4.72
CA MET A 395 -6.51 4.77 5.08
C MET A 395 -6.74 5.54 6.38
N HIS A 396 -7.87 6.23 6.53
CA HIS A 396 -8.21 6.96 7.76
C HIS A 396 -8.33 6.01 8.96
N PHE A 397 -8.95 4.83 8.79
CA PHE A 397 -8.98 3.83 9.86
C PHE A 397 -7.58 3.44 10.33
N GLN A 398 -6.64 3.19 9.40
CA GLN A 398 -5.25 2.86 9.73
C GLN A 398 -4.55 4.01 10.47
N GLN A 399 -4.75 5.25 10.00
CA GLN A 399 -4.19 6.46 10.64
C GLN A 399 -4.76 6.64 12.05
N ASP A 400 -6.07 6.43 12.24
CA ASP A 400 -6.74 6.51 13.55
C ASP A 400 -6.21 5.44 14.51
N VAL A 401 -6.04 4.19 14.04
CA VAL A 401 -5.45 3.11 14.82
C VAL A 401 -4.01 3.44 15.19
N LEU A 402 -3.21 3.96 14.24
CA LEU A 402 -1.83 4.35 14.53
C LEU A 402 -1.74 5.46 15.59
N ALA A 403 -2.64 6.44 15.51
CA ALA A 403 -2.71 7.57 16.45
C ALA A 403 -3.36 7.20 17.80
N SER A 404 -4.03 6.06 17.91
CA SER A 404 -4.68 5.65 19.17
C SER A 404 -3.66 5.43 20.29
N PRO A 405 -4.06 5.57 21.56
CA PRO A 405 -3.20 5.28 22.70
C PRO A 405 -3.03 3.76 22.97
N ASP A 406 -3.67 2.93 22.16
CA ASP A 406 -3.65 1.48 22.29
C ASP A 406 -2.22 0.92 22.19
N THR A 407 -1.98 -0.21 22.80
CA THR A 407 -0.72 -0.96 22.62
C THR A 407 -0.58 -1.46 21.18
N VAL A 408 0.63 -1.78 20.78
CA VAL A 408 0.87 -2.27 19.39
C VAL A 408 0.14 -3.60 19.15
N GLY A 409 0.05 -4.49 20.14
CA GLY A 409 -0.72 -5.73 20.05
C GLY A 409 -2.21 -5.45 19.78
N GLU A 410 -2.83 -4.54 20.56
CA GLU A 410 -4.23 -4.13 20.36
C GLU A 410 -4.43 -3.45 18.97
N LYS A 411 -3.47 -2.63 18.52
CA LYS A 411 -3.49 -2.04 17.19
C LYS A 411 -3.45 -3.10 16.09
N GLN A 412 -2.58 -4.10 16.24
CA GLN A 412 -2.48 -5.23 15.31
C GLN A 412 -3.78 -6.02 15.23
N GLU A 413 -4.39 -6.35 16.37
CA GLU A 413 -5.68 -7.05 16.44
C GLU A 413 -6.80 -6.25 15.75
N ASN A 414 -6.87 -4.93 16.01
CA ASN A 414 -7.85 -4.04 15.38
C ASN A 414 -7.71 -4.01 13.86
N VAL A 415 -6.48 -3.96 13.36
CA VAL A 415 -6.18 -3.97 11.92
C VAL A 415 -6.50 -5.32 11.30
N ALA A 416 -6.10 -6.43 11.93
CA ALA A 416 -6.40 -7.78 11.46
C ALA A 416 -7.92 -8.01 11.36
N ALA A 417 -8.69 -7.62 12.39
CA ALA A 417 -10.15 -7.72 12.38
C ALA A 417 -10.80 -6.85 11.29
N TYR A 418 -10.24 -5.68 11.00
CA TYR A 418 -10.70 -4.83 9.90
C TYR A 418 -10.43 -5.47 8.54
N LEU A 419 -9.23 -6.00 8.34
CA LEU A 419 -8.83 -6.65 7.08
C LEU A 419 -9.62 -7.93 6.81
N GLU A 420 -9.93 -8.72 7.84
CA GLU A 420 -10.80 -9.90 7.69
C GLU A 420 -12.20 -9.52 7.17
N ARG A 421 -12.80 -8.44 7.72
CA ARG A 421 -14.07 -7.90 7.20
C ARG A 421 -13.93 -7.39 5.77
N PHE A 422 -12.80 -6.79 5.44
CA PHE A 422 -12.50 -6.29 4.11
C PHE A 422 -12.37 -7.43 3.09
N GLN A 423 -11.75 -8.56 3.47
CA GLN A 423 -11.63 -9.75 2.62
C GLN A 423 -12.96 -10.46 2.39
N THR A 424 -13.81 -10.53 3.43
CA THR A 424 -15.12 -11.20 3.34
C THR A 424 -16.17 -10.34 2.62
N HIS A 425 -16.08 -9.01 2.72
CA HIS A 425 -16.98 -8.05 2.10
C HIS A 425 -16.18 -6.87 1.53
N PRO A 426 -15.46 -7.07 0.43
CA PRO A 426 -14.60 -6.02 -0.11
C PRO A 426 -15.46 -4.82 -0.53
N PRO A 427 -15.20 -3.62 0.03
CA PRO A 427 -15.95 -2.41 -0.31
C PRO A 427 -15.62 -1.94 -1.74
N GLY A 428 -14.52 -2.45 -2.31
CA GLY A 428 -14.08 -2.19 -3.67
C GLY A 428 -12.95 -3.13 -4.09
N ILE A 429 -12.80 -3.35 -5.38
CA ILE A 429 -11.78 -4.26 -5.95
C ILE A 429 -10.44 -3.55 -6.06
N LEU A 430 -10.45 -2.31 -6.57
CA LEU A 430 -9.24 -1.51 -6.73
C LEU A 430 -8.71 -1.00 -5.40
N SER A 431 -9.60 -0.60 -4.49
CA SER A 431 -9.21 -0.23 -3.15
C SER A 431 -8.50 -1.38 -2.44
N ALA A 432 -8.96 -2.62 -2.61
CA ALA A 432 -8.29 -3.79 -2.06
C ALA A 432 -6.91 -4.07 -2.70
N ALA A 433 -6.74 -3.78 -3.99
CA ALA A 433 -5.48 -3.98 -4.69
C ALA A 433 -4.43 -2.89 -4.40
N ILE A 434 -4.89 -1.66 -4.13
CA ILE A 434 -4.01 -0.51 -3.87
C ILE A 434 -3.63 -0.41 -2.39
N LEU A 435 -4.48 -0.94 -1.48
CA LEU A 435 -4.18 -0.92 -0.06
C LEU A 435 -2.96 -1.79 0.25
N PRO A 436 -1.90 -1.21 0.86
CA PRO A 436 -0.76 -1.98 1.31
C PRO A 436 -1.15 -3.02 2.36
N SER A 437 -0.29 -4.02 2.56
CA SER A 437 -0.42 -4.98 3.67
C SER A 437 -0.05 -4.29 4.99
N PHE A 438 -0.97 -3.50 5.54
CA PHE A 438 -0.72 -2.70 6.75
C PHE A 438 -0.47 -3.55 8.00
N GLU A 439 -0.98 -4.77 8.05
CA GLU A 439 -0.73 -5.68 9.17
C GLU A 439 0.78 -5.85 9.41
N SER A 440 1.56 -6.06 8.35
CA SER A 440 3.02 -6.19 8.44
C SER A 440 3.71 -4.92 8.96
N VAL A 441 3.12 -3.74 8.72
CA VAL A 441 3.63 -2.46 9.23
C VAL A 441 3.45 -2.37 10.75
N PHE A 442 2.28 -2.76 11.27
CA PHE A 442 2.04 -2.78 12.72
C PHE A 442 2.89 -3.83 13.42
N VAL A 443 3.09 -5.00 12.80
CA VAL A 443 4.05 -6.01 13.29
C VAL A 443 5.46 -5.44 13.37
N ALA A 444 5.92 -4.72 12.33
CA ALA A 444 7.25 -4.09 12.32
C ALA A 444 7.41 -3.05 13.42
N LEU A 445 6.38 -2.22 13.67
CA LEU A 445 6.36 -1.26 14.79
C LEU A 445 6.45 -1.97 16.14
N GLY A 446 5.67 -3.04 16.35
CA GLY A 446 5.69 -3.80 17.58
C GLY A 446 7.05 -4.47 17.83
N ARG A 447 7.64 -5.02 16.78
CA ARG A 447 8.99 -5.59 16.86
C ARG A 447 10.04 -4.53 17.20
N SER A 448 9.95 -3.33 16.62
CA SER A 448 10.83 -2.21 16.97
C SER A 448 10.66 -1.82 18.44
N GLU A 449 9.42 -1.65 18.93
CA GLU A 449 9.14 -1.30 20.32
C GLU A 449 9.64 -2.37 21.31
N ALA A 450 9.45 -3.66 20.99
CA ALA A 450 9.98 -4.76 21.79
C ALA A 450 11.50 -4.72 21.90
N HIS A 451 12.18 -4.42 20.78
CA HIS A 451 13.64 -4.31 20.72
C HIS A 451 14.17 -3.17 21.58
N HIS A 452 13.55 -1.98 21.49
CA HIS A 452 13.89 -0.82 22.32
C HIS A 452 13.75 -1.14 23.81
N ARG A 453 12.62 -1.73 24.19
CA ARG A 453 12.36 -2.09 25.61
C ARG A 453 13.32 -3.17 26.10
N ALA A 454 13.66 -4.15 25.28
CA ALA A 454 14.63 -5.19 25.62
C ALA A 454 16.05 -4.61 25.80
N ALA A 455 16.45 -3.69 24.94
CA ALA A 455 17.74 -3.00 25.05
C ALA A 455 17.86 -2.17 26.33
N LEU A 456 16.79 -1.46 26.74
CA LEU A 456 16.75 -0.76 28.03
C LEU A 456 17.01 -1.70 29.21
N VAL A 457 16.39 -2.90 29.20
CA VAL A 457 16.60 -3.90 30.23
C VAL A 457 18.03 -4.45 30.19
N ALA A 458 18.61 -4.64 28.98
CA ALA A 458 19.96 -5.11 28.81
C ALA A 458 21.00 -4.12 29.41
N ILE A 459 20.85 -2.82 29.14
CA ILE A 459 21.71 -1.78 29.72
C ILE A 459 21.56 -1.73 31.23
N ALA A 460 20.33 -1.77 31.75
CA ALA A 460 20.07 -1.79 33.19
C ALA A 460 20.71 -3.01 33.87
N SER A 461 20.65 -4.18 33.20
CA SER A 461 21.27 -5.41 33.68
C SER A 461 22.82 -5.32 33.68
N LEU A 462 23.39 -4.72 32.64
CA LEU A 462 24.84 -4.46 32.58
C LEU A 462 25.29 -3.54 33.74
N ARG A 463 24.55 -2.45 34.00
CA ARG A 463 24.85 -1.51 35.09
C ARG A 463 24.85 -2.21 36.44
N MET A 464 23.79 -2.97 36.76
CA MET A 464 23.70 -3.74 37.98
C MET A 464 24.90 -4.69 38.14
N ARG A 465 25.26 -5.38 37.07
CA ARG A 465 26.41 -6.31 37.08
C ARG A 465 27.74 -5.59 37.37
N LEU A 466 27.99 -4.48 36.68
CA LEU A 466 29.26 -3.75 36.81
C LEU A 466 29.39 -3.00 38.14
N GLU A 467 28.28 -2.54 38.72
CA GLU A 467 28.26 -1.82 40.00
C GLU A 467 28.19 -2.75 41.21
N GLN A 468 27.38 -3.83 41.13
CA GLN A 468 27.12 -4.70 42.26
C GLN A 468 27.80 -6.09 42.16
N SER A 469 28.44 -6.40 41.00
CA SER A 469 29.00 -7.71 40.70
C SER A 469 27.97 -8.88 40.80
N THR A 470 26.69 -8.54 40.58
CA THR A 470 25.56 -9.49 40.62
C THR A 470 24.73 -9.39 39.34
N GLN A 471 24.18 -10.50 38.90
CA GLN A 471 23.26 -10.51 37.75
C GLN A 471 21.82 -10.38 38.27
N PRO A 472 20.93 -9.68 37.48
CA PRO A 472 19.52 -9.67 37.83
C PRO A 472 18.90 -11.05 37.61
N GLU A 473 18.11 -11.52 38.60
CA GLU A 473 17.33 -12.74 38.48
C GLU A 473 16.03 -12.53 37.69
N THR A 474 15.47 -11.32 37.79
CA THR A 474 14.24 -10.91 37.12
C THR A 474 14.32 -9.44 36.74
N ILE A 475 13.50 -9.00 35.78
CA ILE A 475 13.40 -7.56 35.43
C ILE A 475 12.99 -6.72 36.63
N LEU A 476 12.17 -7.27 37.53
CA LEU A 476 11.74 -6.58 38.75
C LEU A 476 12.90 -6.25 39.70
N SER A 477 13.97 -7.04 39.71
CA SER A 477 15.17 -6.74 40.50
C SER A 477 15.93 -5.47 40.07
N LEU A 478 15.67 -5.01 38.85
CA LEU A 478 16.23 -3.76 38.32
C LEU A 478 15.45 -2.50 38.75
N VAL A 479 14.22 -2.66 39.27
CA VAL A 479 13.32 -1.58 39.65
C VAL A 479 13.44 -1.30 41.17
N PRO A 480 13.47 -0.05 41.62
CA PRO A 480 13.48 1.20 40.83
C PRO A 480 14.89 1.73 40.51
N THR A 481 15.95 1.02 40.90
CA THR A 481 17.33 1.55 40.91
C THR A 481 17.87 1.79 39.52
N TYR A 482 17.67 0.85 38.59
CA TYR A 482 18.21 0.90 37.22
C TYR A 482 17.12 1.17 36.17
N LEU A 483 15.88 0.85 36.50
CA LEU A 483 14.70 1.14 35.67
C LEU A 483 13.62 1.80 36.53
N PRO A 484 12.95 2.86 36.06
CA PRO A 484 11.88 3.49 36.84
C PRO A 484 10.67 2.57 37.03
N ARG A 485 10.44 1.66 36.08
CA ARG A 485 9.38 0.64 36.09
C ARG A 485 9.79 -0.54 35.20
N SER A 486 9.18 -1.68 35.42
CA SER A 486 9.34 -2.84 34.52
C SER A 486 8.69 -2.54 33.16
N PRO A 487 9.40 -2.68 32.03
CA PRO A 487 8.82 -2.51 30.72
C PRO A 487 7.77 -3.60 30.43
N LYS A 488 6.61 -3.16 29.93
CA LYS A 488 5.56 -4.05 29.48
C LYS A 488 5.89 -4.66 28.13
N ASP A 489 5.36 -5.86 27.85
CA ASP A 489 5.44 -6.45 26.52
C ASP A 489 4.53 -5.69 25.56
N PRO A 490 5.00 -5.22 24.40
CA PRO A 490 4.16 -4.50 23.44
C PRO A 490 3.10 -5.40 22.78
N PHE A 491 3.32 -6.71 22.71
CA PHE A 491 2.39 -7.68 22.14
C PHE A 491 1.49 -8.35 23.19
N ASP A 492 1.91 -8.34 24.47
CA ASP A 492 1.09 -8.77 25.62
C ASP A 492 1.12 -7.72 26.72
N PRO A 493 0.25 -6.67 26.64
CA PRO A 493 0.27 -5.55 27.58
C PRO A 493 -0.08 -5.94 29.03
N GLY A 494 -0.66 -7.11 29.24
CA GLY A 494 -0.90 -7.68 30.59
C GLY A 494 0.39 -8.07 31.30
N GLU A 495 1.39 -8.51 30.56
CA GLU A 495 2.64 -9.04 31.07
C GLU A 495 3.83 -8.08 30.87
N ASN A 496 4.94 -8.39 31.51
CA ASN A 496 6.22 -7.72 31.29
C ASN A 496 7.02 -8.50 30.25
N LEU A 497 8.05 -7.87 29.66
CA LEU A 497 9.05 -8.60 28.89
C LEU A 497 9.57 -9.80 29.68
N GLN A 498 9.92 -10.86 28.97
CA GLN A 498 10.54 -12.05 29.53
C GLN A 498 12.05 -11.84 29.69
N MET A 499 12.62 -12.44 30.73
CA MET A 499 14.06 -12.47 30.93
C MET A 499 14.49 -13.87 31.35
N LYS A 500 15.48 -14.43 30.65
CA LYS A 500 15.95 -15.79 30.84
C LYS A 500 17.47 -15.84 30.80
N GLN A 501 18.07 -16.55 31.74
CA GLN A 501 19.50 -16.84 31.66
C GLN A 501 19.70 -18.08 30.78
N VAL A 502 20.56 -17.96 29.78
CA VAL A 502 20.96 -19.03 28.87
C VAL A 502 22.48 -19.14 28.96
N ASP A 503 22.97 -20.19 29.59
CA ASP A 503 24.39 -20.35 29.94
C ASP A 503 24.90 -19.16 30.80
N LYS A 504 25.79 -18.35 30.26
CA LYS A 504 26.27 -17.12 30.91
C LYS A 504 25.54 -15.86 30.43
N ASP A 505 24.84 -15.94 29.32
CA ASP A 505 24.19 -14.80 28.66
C ASP A 505 22.79 -14.54 29.24
N LEU A 506 22.34 -13.33 29.03
CA LEU A 506 21.00 -12.92 29.41
C LEU A 506 20.15 -12.67 28.15
N LEU A 507 19.06 -13.42 28.03
CA LEU A 507 18.09 -13.27 26.95
C LEU A 507 16.91 -12.46 27.47
N ILE A 508 16.58 -11.37 26.78
CA ILE A 508 15.49 -10.44 27.13
C ILE A 508 14.58 -10.31 25.91
N TYR A 509 13.30 -10.65 26.04
CA TYR A 509 12.43 -10.74 24.86
C TYR A 509 10.96 -10.50 25.18
N SER A 510 10.22 -10.19 24.13
CA SER A 510 8.77 -10.14 24.00
C SER A 510 8.29 -11.44 23.36
N VAL A 511 7.08 -11.89 23.71
CA VAL A 511 6.41 -13.04 23.07
C VAL A 511 6.06 -12.83 21.59
N GLY A 512 6.30 -11.62 21.05
CA GLY A 512 6.16 -11.35 19.64
C GLY A 512 4.73 -11.37 19.11
N PRO A 513 4.57 -11.24 17.77
CA PRO A 513 3.26 -11.06 17.13
C PRO A 513 2.28 -12.23 17.30
N ASN A 514 2.76 -13.45 17.53
CA ASN A 514 1.91 -14.63 17.73
C ASN A 514 1.34 -14.71 19.17
N GLY A 515 1.82 -13.85 20.11
CA GLY A 515 1.41 -13.82 21.50
C GLY A 515 1.76 -15.09 22.29
N THR A 516 2.72 -15.90 21.81
CA THR A 516 3.12 -17.18 22.41
C THR A 516 4.59 -17.12 22.78
N ASP A 517 4.93 -17.48 24.02
CA ASP A 517 6.32 -17.61 24.46
C ASP A 517 6.95 -18.87 23.82
N ASP A 518 7.74 -18.66 22.76
CA ASP A 518 8.49 -19.70 22.06
C ASP A 518 9.86 -19.99 22.71
N GLY A 519 10.16 -19.35 23.83
CA GLY A 519 11.39 -19.55 24.62
C GLY A 519 12.51 -18.57 24.28
N GLY A 520 12.20 -17.50 23.57
CA GLY A 520 13.07 -16.42 23.15
C GLY A 520 13.60 -16.55 21.71
N PRO A 521 14.12 -15.46 21.12
CA PRO A 521 14.69 -15.47 19.78
C PRO A 521 15.89 -16.43 19.72
N THR A 522 15.91 -17.28 18.69
CA THR A 522 17.03 -18.19 18.40
C THR A 522 17.79 -17.70 17.17
N ALA A 523 19.08 -18.04 17.02
CA ALA A 523 19.89 -17.65 15.87
C ALA A 523 19.30 -18.15 14.53
N GLU A 524 18.41 -19.14 14.56
CA GLU A 524 17.71 -19.69 13.40
C GLU A 524 16.46 -18.87 13.01
N THR A 525 15.94 -18.02 13.92
CA THR A 525 14.71 -17.24 13.67
C THR A 525 14.89 -16.08 12.69
N ASP A 526 16.10 -15.51 12.61
CA ASP A 526 16.41 -14.47 11.60
C ASP A 526 16.44 -15.03 10.16
N GLN A 527 16.42 -16.35 9.99
CA GLN A 527 16.36 -17.04 8.68
C GLN A 527 15.02 -17.76 8.40
N GLY A 528 13.95 -17.44 9.15
CA GLY A 528 12.61 -18.06 8.96
C GLY A 528 12.37 -19.29 9.85
N GLY A 529 13.00 -19.33 11.02
CA GLY A 529 12.81 -20.40 12.05
C GLY A 529 11.51 -20.29 12.86
N GLN A 530 11.33 -21.20 13.80
CA GLN A 530 10.05 -21.50 14.47
C GLN A 530 9.60 -20.51 15.57
N SER A 531 10.39 -19.48 15.94
CA SER A 531 10.03 -18.55 17.01
C SER A 531 9.68 -17.16 16.49
N ASP A 532 8.56 -16.59 16.91
CA ASP A 532 8.17 -15.21 16.65
C ASP A 532 8.59 -14.24 17.75
N ASP A 533 9.26 -14.74 18.82
CA ASP A 533 9.76 -13.93 19.92
C ASP A 533 10.75 -12.87 19.43
N VAL A 534 10.69 -11.68 20.03
CA VAL A 534 11.48 -10.51 19.62
C VAL A 534 12.28 -9.99 20.81
N GLY A 535 13.60 -9.94 20.69
CA GLY A 535 14.41 -9.49 21.82
C GLY A 535 15.89 -9.37 21.52
N VAL A 536 16.67 -9.26 22.60
CA VAL A 536 18.14 -9.11 22.54
C VAL A 536 18.81 -10.15 23.41
N ARG A 537 20.02 -10.55 23.00
CA ARG A 537 20.90 -11.41 23.79
C ARG A 537 22.09 -10.59 24.27
N LEU A 538 22.15 -10.33 25.55
CA LEU A 538 23.30 -9.69 26.18
C LEU A 538 24.35 -10.76 26.47
N LEU A 539 25.44 -10.75 25.68
CA LEU A 539 26.58 -11.60 25.91
C LEU A 539 27.30 -11.15 27.18
N MET A 540 27.58 -12.08 28.05
CA MET A 540 28.35 -11.81 29.26
C MET A 540 29.81 -12.15 29.01
N ALA A 541 30.70 -11.16 29.13
CA ALA A 541 32.13 -11.38 29.01
C ALA A 541 32.62 -12.57 29.86
N PRO A 542 33.54 -13.38 29.38
CA PRO A 542 34.02 -14.59 30.05
C PRO A 542 34.60 -14.35 31.43
#